data_a8dec033bd5574d978dcbe7b83a20e9d
#
_entry.id   a8dec033bd5574d978dcbe7b83a20e9d
#
_cell.length_a   1.000
_cell.length_b   1.000
_cell.length_c   1.000
_cell.angle_alpha   90.00
_cell.angle_beta   90.00
_cell.angle_gamma   90.00
#
_symmetry.space_group_name_H-M   'P 1'
#
loop_
_entity.id
_entity.type
_entity.pdbx_description
1 polymer ?
#
loop_
_entity_poly.entity_id
_entity_poly.type
_entity_poly.pdbx_seq_one_letter_code
_entity_poly.pdbx_strand_id
1 'polypeptide(L)'
;MRTELYPEIEIYKEHMIPVSPLHTIYVEESGNPLGHPVVVLHGGPGGASSPANRQFFDPEFYRIIQFDQRGCGKSTPFASLEENTTHDLVEDMEKIRTALGIEKWLVFGGSWGTTLALHYTIAHRERVVGLMLRGIFLGRQSDVDWLYQDGASHFYPENFEKFKSPIPV
;
A
#
# COMPACT_ATOMS: atom_id res chain seq x y z
N MET A 1 13.72 -3.87 22.46
CA MET A 1 13.10 -3.87 21.12
C MET A 1 11.79 -4.65 21.25
N ARG A 2 10.65 -4.09 20.82
CA ARG A 2 9.37 -4.79 20.88
C ARG A 2 9.37 -5.94 19.85
N THR A 3 8.95 -7.13 20.26
CA THR A 3 8.86 -8.33 19.43
C THR A 3 7.43 -8.71 19.07
N GLU A 4 6.45 -8.01 19.66
CA GLU A 4 5.02 -8.24 19.47
C GLU A 4 4.38 -7.07 18.72
N LEU A 5 3.33 -7.36 17.97
CA LEU A 5 2.50 -6.34 17.34
C LEU A 5 1.77 -5.51 18.41
N TYR A 6 1.36 -4.30 18.03
CA TYR A 6 0.46 -3.50 18.86
C TYR A 6 -0.95 -4.12 18.86
N PRO A 7 -1.79 -3.80 19.85
CA PRO A 7 -3.19 -4.27 19.86
C PRO A 7 -3.95 -3.84 18.60
N GLU A 8 -4.99 -4.57 18.28
CA GLU A 8 -5.94 -4.13 17.25
C GLU A 8 -6.61 -2.83 17.69
N ILE A 9 -6.77 -1.94 16.72
CA ILE A 9 -7.41 -0.64 16.90
C ILE A 9 -8.44 -0.40 15.80
N GLU A 10 -9.49 0.34 16.16
CA GLU A 10 -10.51 0.75 15.21
C GLU A 10 -10.08 2.00 14.44
N ILE A 11 -10.70 2.18 13.28
CA ILE A 11 -10.62 3.44 12.54
C ILE A 11 -11.47 4.49 13.25
N TYR A 12 -10.98 5.71 13.34
CA TYR A 12 -11.78 6.82 13.88
C TYR A 12 -12.37 7.69 12.77
N LYS A 13 -11.87 7.57 11.54
CA LYS A 13 -12.37 8.34 10.38
C LYS A 13 -12.18 7.62 9.07
N GLU A 14 -13.16 7.73 8.20
CA GLU A 14 -13.14 7.28 6.80
C GLU A 14 -13.37 8.46 5.87
N HIS A 15 -12.79 8.38 4.67
CA HIS A 15 -12.96 9.38 3.63
C HIS A 15 -13.15 8.71 2.28
N MET A 16 -13.89 9.37 1.41
CA MET A 16 -13.95 9.10 -0.03
C MET A 16 -13.41 10.32 -0.75
N ILE A 17 -12.16 10.23 -1.24
CA ILE A 17 -11.44 11.36 -1.83
C ILE A 17 -11.45 11.23 -3.35
N PRO A 18 -12.14 12.12 -4.09
CA PRO A 18 -12.06 12.17 -5.55
C PRO A 18 -10.64 12.54 -5.98
N VAL A 19 -10.03 11.69 -6.79
CA VAL A 19 -8.65 11.89 -7.30
C VAL A 19 -8.61 12.13 -8.80
N SER A 20 -9.66 11.76 -9.52
CA SER A 20 -9.89 12.11 -10.92
C SER A 20 -11.40 12.18 -11.20
N PRO A 21 -11.85 12.58 -12.39
CA PRO A 21 -13.26 12.48 -12.77
C PRO A 21 -13.81 11.06 -12.68
N LEU A 22 -12.96 10.05 -12.82
CA LEU A 22 -13.30 8.63 -12.81
C LEU A 22 -13.13 7.99 -11.41
N HIS A 23 -12.05 8.34 -10.70
CA HIS A 23 -11.63 7.62 -9.50
C HIS A 23 -11.90 8.38 -8.20
N THR A 24 -12.44 7.66 -7.21
CA THR A 24 -12.58 8.09 -5.82
C THR A 24 -11.91 7.06 -4.91
N ILE A 25 -10.98 7.52 -4.09
CA ILE A 25 -10.15 6.68 -3.23
C ILE A 25 -10.74 6.61 -1.82
N TYR A 26 -10.91 5.38 -1.34
CA TYR A 26 -11.20 5.12 0.07
C TYR A 26 -9.95 5.30 0.91
N VAL A 27 -10.05 6.09 1.97
CA VAL A 27 -8.97 6.36 2.92
C VAL A 27 -9.49 6.20 4.33
N GLU A 28 -8.71 5.56 5.19
CA GLU A 28 -9.03 5.41 6.61
C GLU A 28 -7.92 5.96 7.49
N GLU A 29 -8.32 6.51 8.64
CA GLU A 29 -7.44 7.00 9.67
C GLU A 29 -7.66 6.26 10.98
N SER A 30 -6.56 5.87 11.64
CA SER A 30 -6.55 5.21 12.94
C SER A 30 -5.39 5.69 13.82
N GLY A 31 -5.37 5.29 15.09
CA GLY A 31 -4.37 5.71 16.06
C GLY A 31 -4.60 7.12 16.58
N ASN A 32 -3.53 7.89 16.78
CA ASN A 32 -3.57 9.24 17.35
C ASN A 32 -3.85 10.30 16.26
N PRO A 33 -5.00 11.01 16.28
CA PRO A 33 -5.30 12.06 15.29
C PRO A 33 -4.29 13.21 15.26
N LEU A 34 -3.58 13.43 16.37
CA LEU A 34 -2.54 14.47 16.53
C LEU A 34 -1.13 13.90 16.44
N GLY A 35 -0.99 12.61 16.17
CA GLY A 35 0.28 11.90 16.10
C GLY A 35 1.07 12.16 14.82
N HIS A 36 2.23 11.54 14.74
CA HIS A 36 3.08 11.60 13.55
C HIS A 36 2.47 10.84 12.39
N PRO A 37 2.26 11.46 11.22
CA PRO A 37 1.59 10.79 10.11
C PRO A 37 2.45 9.66 9.53
N VAL A 38 1.84 8.50 9.35
CA VAL A 38 2.39 7.38 8.57
C VAL A 38 1.37 6.92 7.56
N VAL A 39 1.77 6.82 6.29
CA VAL A 39 0.96 6.22 5.23
C VAL A 39 1.40 4.79 4.98
N VAL A 40 0.44 3.88 4.93
CA VAL A 40 0.64 2.44 4.72
C VAL A 40 0.13 2.06 3.34
N LEU A 41 1.05 1.61 2.49
CA LEU A 41 0.79 1.23 1.11
C LEU A 41 0.64 -0.29 1.02
N HIS A 42 -0.57 -0.76 0.68
CA HIS A 42 -0.82 -2.18 0.51
C HIS A 42 -0.10 -2.75 -0.72
N GLY A 43 0.11 -4.04 -0.69
CA GLY A 43 0.73 -4.80 -1.78
C GLY A 43 -0.26 -5.23 -2.86
N GLY A 44 0.16 -6.18 -3.64
CA GLY A 44 -0.52 -6.70 -4.82
C GLY A 44 0.40 -6.61 -6.03
N PRO A 45 0.15 -5.67 -6.99
CA PRO A 45 -0.98 -4.72 -7.06
C PRO A 45 -2.35 -5.40 -6.99
N GLY A 46 -3.37 -4.67 -6.51
CA GLY A 46 -4.73 -5.20 -6.41
C GLY A 46 -5.13 -5.69 -5.00
N GLY A 47 -4.31 -5.43 -3.97
CA GLY A 47 -4.67 -5.67 -2.57
C GLY A 47 -5.67 -4.65 -2.03
N ALA A 48 -5.72 -4.52 -0.70
CA ALA A 48 -6.52 -3.53 0.00
C ALA A 48 -5.91 -3.18 1.35
N SER A 49 -6.41 -2.15 2.01
CA SER A 49 -6.13 -1.82 3.40
C SER A 49 -6.53 -3.00 4.32
N SER A 50 -5.79 -3.17 5.41
CA SER A 50 -6.00 -4.29 6.33
C SER A 50 -5.88 -3.83 7.78
N PRO A 51 -6.79 -4.26 8.69
CA PRO A 51 -6.65 -4.01 10.12
C PRO A 51 -5.31 -4.47 10.69
N ALA A 52 -4.77 -5.59 10.20
CA ALA A 52 -3.49 -6.13 10.65
C ALA A 52 -2.31 -5.17 10.41
N ASN A 53 -2.36 -4.34 9.37
CA ASN A 53 -1.30 -3.38 9.10
C ASN A 53 -1.23 -2.24 10.12
N ARG A 54 -2.33 -1.93 10.80
CA ARG A 54 -2.38 -0.90 11.86
C ARG A 54 -1.52 -1.31 13.06
N GLN A 55 -1.40 -2.61 13.32
CA GLN A 55 -0.67 -3.18 14.45
C GLN A 55 0.85 -3.05 14.34
N PHE A 56 1.39 -2.62 13.21
CA PHE A 56 2.83 -2.34 13.07
C PHE A 56 3.24 -1.02 13.74
N PHE A 57 2.31 -0.15 14.08
CA PHE A 57 2.57 1.20 14.55
C PHE A 57 1.99 1.42 15.93
N ASP A 58 2.72 2.19 16.76
CA ASP A 58 2.25 2.64 18.05
C ASP A 58 1.03 3.57 17.87
N PRO A 59 -0.18 3.16 18.31
CA PRO A 59 -1.37 3.95 18.10
C PRO A 59 -1.44 5.24 18.96
N GLU A 60 -0.60 5.35 19.99
CA GLU A 60 -0.50 6.58 20.79
C GLU A 60 0.44 7.60 20.12
N PHE A 61 1.39 7.12 19.31
CA PHE A 61 2.41 7.96 18.67
C PHE A 61 2.06 8.33 17.22
N TYR A 62 1.48 7.40 16.45
CA TYR A 62 1.23 7.60 15.03
C TYR A 62 -0.22 7.93 14.70
N ARG A 63 -0.41 8.87 13.76
CA ARG A 63 -1.61 9.01 12.94
C ARG A 63 -1.45 8.07 11.75
N ILE A 64 -2.17 6.97 11.73
CA ILE A 64 -2.00 5.89 10.76
C ILE A 64 -3.01 6.06 9.64
N ILE A 65 -2.53 6.27 8.42
CA ILE A 65 -3.32 6.44 7.21
C ILE A 65 -3.18 5.18 6.35
N GLN A 66 -4.29 4.56 5.99
CA GLN A 66 -4.35 3.52 4.97
C GLN A 66 -5.32 3.95 3.88
N PHE A 67 -5.08 3.53 2.65
CA PHE A 67 -6.02 3.76 1.56
C PHE A 67 -6.02 2.58 0.59
N ASP A 68 -7.15 2.36 -0.05
CA ASP A 68 -7.27 1.39 -1.12
C ASP A 68 -6.90 2.07 -2.44
N GLN A 69 -5.89 1.54 -3.14
CA GLN A 69 -5.43 2.08 -4.42
C GLN A 69 -6.54 2.00 -5.47
N ARG A 70 -6.38 2.68 -6.63
CA ARG A 70 -7.38 2.64 -7.72
C ARG A 70 -7.77 1.22 -8.08
N GLY A 71 -9.05 0.98 -8.26
CA GLY A 71 -9.60 -0.34 -8.59
C GLY A 71 -9.60 -1.36 -7.43
N CYS A 72 -9.14 -0.98 -6.23
CA CYS A 72 -8.95 -1.89 -5.10
C CYS A 72 -9.97 -1.64 -3.99
N GLY A 73 -10.26 -2.66 -3.21
CA GLY A 73 -11.00 -2.59 -1.96
C GLY A 73 -12.32 -1.81 -2.07
N LYS A 74 -12.44 -0.75 -1.28
CA LYS A 74 -13.60 0.15 -1.24
C LYS A 74 -13.47 1.36 -2.20
N SER A 75 -12.33 1.53 -2.88
CA SER A 75 -12.15 2.57 -3.90
C SER A 75 -13.00 2.31 -5.14
N THR A 76 -13.43 3.37 -5.82
CA THR A 76 -14.30 3.26 -6.98
C THR A 76 -13.72 3.95 -8.21
N PRO A 77 -13.99 3.41 -9.43
CA PRO A 77 -14.72 2.17 -9.73
C PRO A 77 -13.88 0.93 -9.39
N PHE A 78 -14.53 -0.12 -8.85
CA PHE A 78 -13.85 -1.37 -8.47
C PHE A 78 -13.33 -2.12 -9.71
N ALA A 79 -12.11 -2.70 -9.58
CA ALA A 79 -11.42 -3.46 -10.62
C ALA A 79 -11.15 -2.69 -11.93
N SER A 80 -11.24 -1.35 -11.93
CA SER A 80 -10.92 -0.55 -13.11
C SER A 80 -9.41 -0.49 -13.32
N LEU A 81 -9.00 -0.68 -14.59
CA LEU A 81 -7.62 -0.49 -15.04
C LEU A 81 -7.43 0.83 -15.80
N GLU A 82 -8.50 1.56 -16.06
CA GLU A 82 -8.46 2.86 -16.71
C GLU A 82 -7.82 3.90 -15.79
N GLU A 83 -6.95 4.75 -16.30
CA GLU A 83 -6.19 5.74 -15.50
C GLU A 83 -5.58 5.14 -14.22
N ASN A 84 -5.00 3.92 -14.31
CA ASN A 84 -4.49 3.19 -13.14
C ASN A 84 -3.03 2.77 -13.35
N THR A 85 -2.18 3.76 -13.63
CA THR A 85 -0.73 3.60 -13.74
C THR A 85 -0.04 3.90 -12.42
N THR A 86 1.22 3.50 -12.27
CA THR A 86 2.03 3.87 -11.10
C THR A 86 2.12 5.38 -10.91
N HIS A 87 2.16 6.14 -12.00
CA HIS A 87 2.19 7.62 -11.94
C HIS A 87 0.88 8.18 -11.36
N ASP A 88 -0.27 7.66 -11.80
CA ASP A 88 -1.57 8.06 -11.24
C ASP A 88 -1.64 7.80 -9.72
N LEU A 89 -1.12 6.66 -9.27
CA LEU A 89 -1.09 6.33 -7.84
C LEU A 89 -0.18 7.26 -7.03
N VAL A 90 0.93 7.70 -7.61
CA VAL A 90 1.83 8.70 -6.98
C VAL A 90 1.10 10.04 -6.82
N GLU A 91 0.39 10.50 -7.85
CA GLU A 91 -0.41 11.73 -7.80
C GLU A 91 -1.57 11.61 -6.79
N ASP A 92 -2.19 10.44 -6.70
CA ASP A 92 -3.26 10.19 -5.72
C ASP A 92 -2.74 10.33 -4.29
N MET A 93 -1.52 9.87 -3.99
CA MET A 93 -0.90 10.04 -2.67
C MET A 93 -0.76 11.53 -2.31
N GLU A 94 -0.39 12.40 -3.25
CA GLU A 94 -0.33 13.86 -3.00
C GLU A 94 -1.72 14.47 -2.77
N LYS A 95 -2.74 14.01 -3.50
CA LYS A 95 -4.12 14.46 -3.29
C LYS A 95 -4.63 14.04 -1.91
N ILE A 96 -4.39 12.79 -1.51
CA ILE A 96 -4.72 12.27 -0.18
C ILE A 96 -4.00 13.08 0.90
N ARG A 97 -2.68 13.21 0.79
CA ARG A 97 -1.86 13.96 1.75
C ARG A 97 -2.39 15.38 1.94
N THR A 98 -2.67 16.07 0.85
CA THR A 98 -3.18 17.45 0.86
C THR A 98 -4.58 17.53 1.45
N ALA A 99 -5.49 16.62 1.09
CA ALA A 99 -6.85 16.58 1.62
C ALA A 99 -6.88 16.32 3.14
N LEU A 100 -5.90 15.57 3.66
CA LEU A 100 -5.75 15.29 5.09
C LEU A 100 -4.96 16.37 5.85
N GLY A 101 -4.48 17.42 5.16
CA GLY A 101 -3.71 18.51 5.76
C GLY A 101 -2.33 18.08 6.27
N ILE A 102 -1.74 17.03 5.68
CA ILE A 102 -0.44 16.49 6.08
C ILE A 102 0.66 17.18 5.27
N GLU A 103 1.67 17.74 5.95
CA GLU A 103 2.82 18.35 5.27
C GLU A 103 3.82 17.29 4.81
N LYS A 104 4.17 16.36 5.70
CA LYS A 104 5.12 15.27 5.46
C LYS A 104 4.66 14.02 6.21
N TRP A 105 5.02 12.87 5.73
CA TRP A 105 4.70 11.60 6.37
C TRP A 105 5.84 10.58 6.29
N LEU A 106 5.81 9.62 7.19
CA LEU A 106 6.54 8.37 7.07
C LEU A 106 5.81 7.50 6.03
N VAL A 107 6.53 6.87 5.12
CA VAL A 107 5.94 5.99 4.11
C VAL A 107 6.33 4.55 4.41
N PHE A 108 5.33 3.70 4.65
CA PHE A 108 5.50 2.25 4.81
C PHE A 108 4.94 1.53 3.60
N GLY A 109 5.74 0.66 2.98
CA GLY A 109 5.33 -0.16 1.84
C GLY A 109 5.67 -1.63 2.03
N GLY A 110 4.73 -2.52 1.67
CA GLY A 110 4.93 -3.96 1.63
C GLY A 110 4.75 -4.52 0.22
N SER A 111 5.68 -5.40 -0.25
CA SER A 111 5.59 -6.01 -1.59
C SER A 111 5.49 -4.95 -2.69
N TRP A 112 4.46 -4.97 -3.56
CA TRP A 112 4.16 -3.89 -4.52
C TRP A 112 4.13 -2.50 -3.87
N GLY A 113 3.66 -2.37 -2.63
CA GLY A 113 3.70 -1.11 -1.90
C GLY A 113 5.11 -0.55 -1.74
N THR A 114 6.18 -1.35 -1.82
CA THR A 114 7.56 -0.86 -1.82
C THR A 114 7.92 -0.17 -3.13
N THR A 115 7.44 -0.70 -4.25
CA THR A 115 7.59 -0.08 -5.57
C THR A 115 6.93 1.30 -5.57
N LEU A 116 5.67 1.36 -5.13
CA LEU A 116 4.93 2.62 -5.05
C LEU A 116 5.59 3.61 -4.08
N ALA A 117 6.05 3.15 -2.91
CA ALA A 117 6.77 3.99 -1.94
C ALA A 117 8.03 4.62 -2.52
N LEU A 118 8.80 3.84 -3.30
CA LEU A 118 10.01 4.34 -3.97
C LEU A 118 9.68 5.36 -5.06
N HIS A 119 8.69 5.07 -5.91
CA HIS A 119 8.25 6.01 -6.95
C HIS A 119 7.76 7.34 -6.34
N TYR A 120 6.93 7.25 -5.30
CA TYR A 120 6.46 8.43 -4.58
C TYR A 120 7.61 9.23 -3.97
N THR A 121 8.57 8.56 -3.31
CA THR A 121 9.69 9.24 -2.66
C THR A 121 10.62 9.90 -3.66
N ILE A 122 10.82 9.31 -4.84
CA ILE A 122 11.63 9.91 -5.90
C ILE A 122 10.95 11.18 -6.43
N ALA A 123 9.63 11.15 -6.62
CA ALA A 123 8.86 12.27 -7.13
C ALA A 123 8.66 13.40 -6.10
N HIS A 124 8.46 13.05 -4.82
CA HIS A 124 8.08 13.98 -3.75
C HIS A 124 8.96 13.83 -2.49
N ARG A 125 10.28 13.87 -2.70
CA ARG A 125 11.28 13.66 -1.65
C ARG A 125 11.06 14.57 -0.43
N GLU A 126 10.65 15.80 -0.65
CA GLU A 126 10.42 16.81 0.39
C GLU A 126 9.18 16.49 1.27
N ARG A 127 8.33 15.55 0.84
CA ARG A 127 7.13 15.09 1.56
C ARG A 127 7.36 13.86 2.43
N VAL A 128 8.54 13.25 2.34
CA VAL A 128 8.87 12.00 3.02
C VAL A 128 9.87 12.23 4.15
N VAL A 129 9.48 11.88 5.38
CA VAL A 129 10.38 11.95 6.55
C VAL A 129 11.22 10.68 6.69
N GLY A 130 10.78 9.57 6.10
CA GLY A 130 11.49 8.29 6.09
C GLY A 130 10.73 7.22 5.34
N LEU A 131 11.42 6.13 5.01
CA LEU A 131 10.87 4.95 4.35
C LEU A 131 11.01 3.72 5.24
N MET A 132 9.97 2.91 5.32
CA MET A 132 9.98 1.58 5.88
C MET A 132 9.50 0.60 4.81
N LEU A 133 10.40 -0.25 4.32
CA LEU A 133 10.14 -1.16 3.21
C LEU A 133 10.24 -2.61 3.66
N ARG A 134 9.19 -3.41 3.38
CA ARG A 134 9.08 -4.81 3.76
C ARG A 134 8.79 -5.68 2.54
N GLY A 135 9.53 -6.81 2.38
CA GLY A 135 9.35 -7.68 1.22
C GLY A 135 9.57 -6.89 -0.08
N ILE A 136 10.77 -6.29 -0.19
CA ILE A 136 11.10 -5.35 -1.27
C ILE A 136 10.88 -6.00 -2.63
N PHE A 137 10.05 -5.38 -3.43
CA PHE A 137 9.75 -5.72 -4.81
C PHE A 137 10.00 -4.49 -5.67
N LEU A 138 10.86 -4.60 -6.69
CA LEU A 138 11.24 -3.46 -7.53
C LEU A 138 10.49 -3.44 -8.86
N GLY A 139 9.64 -4.44 -9.12
CA GLY A 139 8.87 -4.54 -10.36
C GLY A 139 9.71 -4.88 -11.59
N ARG A 140 10.93 -5.40 -11.40
CA ARG A 140 11.76 -5.87 -12.51
C ARG A 140 11.21 -7.18 -13.07
N GLN A 141 11.48 -7.45 -14.35
CA GLN A 141 11.09 -8.74 -14.95
C GLN A 141 11.64 -9.91 -14.15
N SER A 142 12.89 -9.82 -13.67
CA SER A 142 13.52 -10.85 -12.84
C SER A 142 12.78 -11.11 -11.51
N ASP A 143 12.15 -10.09 -10.92
CA ASP A 143 11.37 -10.25 -9.69
C ASP A 143 10.05 -11.01 -9.99
N VAL A 144 9.44 -10.71 -11.13
CA VAL A 144 8.23 -11.38 -11.62
C VAL A 144 8.54 -12.83 -12.00
N ASP A 145 9.62 -13.06 -12.75
CA ASP A 145 10.04 -14.40 -13.18
C ASP A 145 10.36 -15.27 -11.96
N TRP A 146 11.04 -14.71 -10.95
CA TRP A 146 11.35 -15.42 -9.72
C TRP A 146 10.09 -15.87 -8.98
N LEU A 147 9.07 -15.01 -8.90
CA LEU A 147 7.82 -15.32 -8.20
C LEU A 147 6.95 -16.32 -8.96
N TYR A 148 6.83 -16.17 -10.30
CA TYR A 148 5.79 -16.82 -11.08
C TYR A 148 6.30 -17.86 -12.10
N GLN A 149 7.63 -17.96 -12.29
CA GLN A 149 8.21 -18.89 -13.27
C GLN A 149 9.24 -19.82 -12.60
N ASP A 150 10.42 -19.28 -12.26
CA ASP A 150 11.56 -20.09 -11.84
C ASP A 150 12.29 -19.42 -10.66
N GLY A 151 11.94 -19.81 -9.45
CA GLY A 151 12.51 -19.27 -8.20
C GLY A 151 11.70 -19.77 -7.01
N ALA A 152 10.49 -19.24 -6.78
CA ALA A 152 9.60 -19.69 -5.72
C ALA A 152 9.21 -21.18 -5.88
N SER A 153 9.17 -21.67 -7.11
CA SER A 153 8.99 -23.08 -7.47
C SER A 153 10.00 -24.02 -6.81
N HIS A 154 11.24 -23.57 -6.60
CA HIS A 154 12.28 -24.38 -5.96
C HIS A 154 12.08 -24.51 -4.45
N PHE A 155 11.49 -23.51 -3.80
CA PHE A 155 11.25 -23.49 -2.36
C PHE A 155 9.92 -24.16 -1.97
N TYR A 156 8.92 -24.05 -2.85
CA TYR A 156 7.55 -24.52 -2.61
C TYR A 156 7.00 -25.28 -3.82
N PRO A 157 7.65 -26.38 -4.28
CA PRO A 157 7.31 -27.04 -5.55
C PRO A 157 5.86 -27.52 -5.61
N GLU A 158 5.35 -28.16 -4.55
CA GLU A 158 3.98 -28.68 -4.52
C GLU A 158 2.92 -27.57 -4.56
N ASN A 159 3.19 -26.44 -3.87
CA ASN A 159 2.29 -25.30 -3.86
C ASN A 159 2.34 -24.57 -5.21
N PHE A 160 3.51 -24.50 -5.82
CA PHE A 160 3.70 -23.90 -7.13
C PHE A 160 2.96 -24.68 -8.23
N GLU A 161 3.01 -26.02 -8.18
CA GLU A 161 2.21 -26.88 -9.10
C GLU A 161 0.70 -26.64 -8.92
N LYS A 162 0.20 -26.53 -7.69
CA LYS A 162 -1.19 -26.19 -7.42
C LYS A 162 -1.57 -24.80 -7.95
N PHE A 163 -0.65 -23.84 -7.81
CA PHE A 163 -0.85 -22.47 -8.29
C PHE A 163 -0.98 -22.41 -9.82
N LYS A 164 -0.12 -23.12 -10.53
CA LYS A 164 -0.14 -23.09 -12.02
C LYS A 164 -1.18 -24.02 -12.65
N SER A 165 -1.66 -25.05 -11.93
CA SER A 165 -2.55 -26.08 -12.48
C SER A 165 -3.85 -25.56 -13.11
N PRO A 166 -4.47 -24.43 -12.67
CA PRO A 166 -5.65 -23.88 -13.34
C PRO A 166 -5.34 -23.12 -14.64
N ILE A 167 -4.06 -22.85 -14.93
CA ILE A 167 -3.66 -22.06 -16.10
C ILE A 167 -3.62 -23.02 -17.31
N PRO A 168 -4.38 -22.73 -18.39
CA PRO A 168 -4.31 -23.54 -19.63
C PRO A 168 -2.89 -23.52 -20.21
N VAL A 169 -2.44 -24.67 -20.68
CA VAL A 169 -1.14 -24.82 -21.37
C VAL A 169 -1.30 -24.42 -22.83
#